data_05b069184dadd9a955e089f74db7ce9c
#
_entry.id   05b069184dadd9a955e089f74db7ce9c
#
_cell.length_a   1.000
_cell.length_b   1.000
_cell.length_c   1.000
_cell.angle_alpha   90.00
_cell.angle_beta   90.00
_cell.angle_gamma   90.00
#
_symmetry.space_group_name_H-M   'P 1'
#
loop_
_entity.id
_entity.type
_entity.pdbx_description
1 polymer ?
#
loop_
_entity_poly.entity_id
_entity_poly.type
_entity_poly.pdbx_seq_one_letter_code
_entity_poly.pdbx_strand_id
1 'polypeptide(L)'
;MGLGRVATFVKGDAFDRDALEAIEPTPTLGIVSGLYELFADNAMVRRSLEGLAAAIPAGGYLIYTGQPWHPQLKFIARVLTSHRQGQPWVMRRRTQAEIDQLVAAAGFRKIEQRIDEWGIFTVSLAERLTE
;
A
#
# COMPACT_ATOMS: atom_id res chain seq x y z
N MET A 1 8.80 -23.76 13.74
CA MET A 1 8.28 -22.65 14.54
C MET A 1 6.78 -22.58 14.38
N GLY A 2 6.04 -22.37 15.43
CA GLY A 2 4.58 -22.47 15.46
C GLY A 2 3.77 -21.48 14.64
N LEU A 3 4.38 -20.69 13.74
CA LEU A 3 3.68 -19.68 12.95
C LEU A 3 2.72 -20.27 11.90
N GLY A 4 2.93 -21.52 11.46
CA GLY A 4 2.05 -22.17 10.50
C GLY A 4 0.62 -22.37 10.99
N ARG A 5 0.36 -22.25 12.29
CA ARG A 5 -0.98 -22.32 12.88
C ARG A 5 -1.70 -20.97 12.87
N VAL A 6 -0.97 -19.86 12.81
CA VAL A 6 -1.50 -18.50 12.93
C VAL A 6 -1.23 -17.66 11.68
N ALA A 7 -0.40 -18.14 10.76
CA ALA A 7 -0.04 -17.44 9.53
C ALA A 7 -0.37 -18.32 8.32
N THR A 8 -1.00 -17.71 7.32
CA THR A 8 -1.37 -18.36 6.06
C THR A 8 -0.83 -17.55 4.91
N PHE A 9 -0.19 -18.22 3.95
CA PHE A 9 0.25 -17.59 2.70
C PHE A 9 -0.76 -17.88 1.61
N VAL A 10 -1.21 -16.81 0.92
CA VAL A 10 -2.08 -16.93 -0.24
C VAL A 10 -1.47 -16.12 -1.38
N LYS A 11 -1.30 -16.75 -2.52
CA LYS A 11 -0.89 -16.04 -3.74
C LYS A 11 -2.12 -15.40 -4.37
N GLY A 12 -2.05 -14.09 -4.62
CA GLY A 12 -3.16 -13.36 -5.20
C GLY A 12 -2.70 -12.04 -5.79
N ASP A 13 -3.66 -11.32 -6.36
CA ASP A 13 -3.42 -9.99 -6.94
C ASP A 13 -3.93 -8.93 -5.97
N ALA A 14 -3.01 -8.11 -5.45
CA ALA A 14 -3.32 -7.02 -4.52
C ALA A 14 -4.16 -5.90 -5.15
N PHE A 15 -4.34 -5.92 -6.46
CA PHE A 15 -5.15 -4.96 -7.22
C PHE A 15 -6.51 -5.53 -7.65
N ASP A 16 -6.80 -6.76 -7.26
CA ASP A 16 -8.09 -7.41 -7.51
C ASP A 16 -9.00 -7.21 -6.29
N ARG A 17 -9.96 -6.32 -6.45
CA ARG A 17 -10.91 -5.96 -5.39
C ARG A 17 -11.65 -7.19 -4.86
N ASP A 18 -12.16 -8.03 -5.76
CA ASP A 18 -12.97 -9.17 -5.38
C ASP A 18 -12.16 -10.21 -4.60
N ALA A 19 -10.90 -10.41 -4.99
CA ALA A 19 -9.99 -11.31 -4.28
C ALA A 19 -9.68 -10.80 -2.87
N LEU A 20 -9.52 -9.48 -2.71
CA LEU A 20 -9.27 -8.88 -1.39
C LEU A 20 -10.51 -8.97 -0.51
N GLU A 21 -11.69 -8.68 -1.06
CA GLU A 21 -12.95 -8.76 -0.32
C GLU A 21 -13.26 -10.18 0.17
N ALA A 22 -12.81 -11.19 -0.56
CA ALA A 22 -13.04 -12.61 -0.24
C ALA A 22 -12.08 -13.19 0.80
N ILE A 23 -11.13 -12.41 1.32
CA ILE A 23 -10.15 -12.90 2.30
C ILE A 23 -10.84 -13.36 3.58
N GLU A 24 -10.51 -14.60 4.00
CA GLU A 24 -11.02 -15.19 5.23
C GLU A 24 -9.85 -15.66 6.13
N PRO A 25 -9.95 -15.50 7.45
CA PRO A 25 -11.01 -14.79 8.17
C PRO A 25 -10.99 -13.29 7.87
N THR A 26 -12.10 -12.59 8.16
CA THR A 26 -12.22 -11.14 7.92
C THR A 26 -11.06 -10.38 8.56
N PRO A 27 -10.26 -9.65 7.78
CA PRO A 27 -9.11 -8.93 8.34
C PRO A 27 -9.56 -7.67 9.08
N THR A 28 -8.87 -7.37 10.17
CA THR A 28 -9.08 -6.14 10.95
C THR A 28 -7.94 -5.14 10.78
N LEU A 29 -6.83 -5.59 10.21
CA LEU A 29 -5.65 -4.78 9.92
C LEU A 29 -5.11 -5.18 8.56
N GLY A 30 -4.94 -4.22 7.69
CA GLY A 30 -4.22 -4.38 6.43
C GLY A 30 -2.86 -3.69 6.51
N ILE A 31 -1.86 -4.28 5.91
CA ILE A 31 -0.53 -3.68 5.81
C ILE A 31 -0.09 -3.70 4.36
N VAL A 32 0.16 -2.51 3.80
CA VAL A 32 0.70 -2.34 2.45
C VAL A 32 2.08 -1.70 2.58
N SER A 33 3.10 -2.50 2.43
CA SER A 33 4.48 -2.06 2.62
C SER A 33 5.27 -2.17 1.33
N GLY A 34 5.72 -1.03 0.80
CA GLY A 34 6.58 -0.97 -0.38
C GLY A 34 5.92 -1.40 -1.68
N LEU A 35 4.59 -1.45 -1.75
CA LEU A 35 3.88 -1.91 -2.94
C LEU A 35 3.50 -0.78 -3.88
N TYR A 36 2.82 0.25 -3.37
CA TYR A 36 2.23 1.28 -4.23
C TYR A 36 3.29 2.16 -4.90
N GLU A 37 4.47 2.22 -4.33
CA GLU A 37 5.60 2.96 -4.92
C GLU A 37 6.09 2.33 -6.23
N LEU A 38 5.82 1.04 -6.42
CA LEU A 38 6.21 0.31 -7.63
C LEU A 38 5.25 0.54 -8.80
N PHE A 39 4.10 1.16 -8.57
CA PHE A 39 3.03 1.30 -9.56
C PHE A 39 2.66 2.76 -9.73
N ALA A 40 2.90 3.29 -10.92
CA ALA A 40 2.66 4.70 -11.22
C ALA A 40 1.17 5.03 -11.40
N ASP A 41 0.35 4.06 -11.74
CA ASP A 41 -1.06 4.26 -12.07
C ASP A 41 -1.92 4.37 -10.81
N ASN A 42 -2.47 5.55 -10.57
CA ASN A 42 -3.36 5.77 -9.42
C ASN A 42 -4.67 4.98 -9.52
N ALA A 43 -5.12 4.60 -10.72
CA ALA A 43 -6.31 3.76 -10.84
C ALA A 43 -6.08 2.37 -10.26
N MET A 44 -4.87 1.81 -10.43
CA MET A 44 -4.51 0.54 -9.79
C MET A 44 -4.47 0.67 -8.28
N VAL A 45 -3.83 1.69 -7.75
CA VAL A 45 -3.75 1.95 -6.31
C VAL A 45 -5.16 2.13 -5.72
N ARG A 46 -6.02 2.84 -6.42
CA ARG A 46 -7.42 3.04 -6.00
C ARG A 46 -8.16 1.71 -5.91
N ARG A 47 -8.04 0.84 -6.90
CA ARG A 47 -8.69 -0.48 -6.88
C ARG A 47 -8.20 -1.33 -5.70
N SER A 48 -6.92 -1.31 -5.42
CA SER A 48 -6.35 -2.01 -4.27
C SER A 48 -6.94 -1.47 -2.96
N LEU A 49 -6.96 -0.15 -2.79
CA LEU A 49 -7.50 0.49 -1.59
C LEU A 49 -9.01 0.24 -1.42
N GLU A 50 -9.76 0.25 -2.52
CA GLU A 50 -11.19 -0.09 -2.48
C GLU A 50 -11.41 -1.55 -2.06
N GLY A 51 -10.56 -2.45 -2.52
CA GLY A 51 -10.58 -3.85 -2.10
C GLY A 51 -10.27 -4.02 -0.61
N LEU A 52 -9.28 -3.30 -0.11
CA LEU A 52 -8.96 -3.29 1.32
C LEU A 52 -10.09 -2.70 2.15
N ALA A 53 -10.73 -1.63 1.66
CA ALA A 53 -11.87 -1.02 2.34
C ALA A 53 -13.08 -1.97 2.38
N ALA A 54 -13.27 -2.77 1.34
CA ALA A 54 -14.32 -3.79 1.32
C ALA A 54 -14.02 -4.96 2.27
N ALA A 55 -12.73 -5.32 2.40
CA ALA A 55 -12.29 -6.43 3.23
C ALA A 55 -12.26 -6.08 4.72
N ILE A 56 -11.80 -4.87 5.06
CA ILE A 56 -11.60 -4.42 6.43
C ILE A 56 -12.88 -3.73 6.94
N PRO A 57 -13.50 -4.23 8.01
CA PRO A 57 -14.72 -3.63 8.53
C PRO A 57 -14.44 -2.28 9.19
N ALA A 58 -15.48 -1.50 9.38
CA ALA A 58 -15.40 -0.22 10.10
C ALA A 58 -14.77 -0.42 11.48
N GLY A 59 -13.87 0.49 11.85
CA GLY A 59 -13.07 0.36 13.08
C GLY A 59 -11.79 -0.46 12.92
N GLY A 60 -11.58 -1.11 11.78
CA GLY A 60 -10.31 -1.74 11.45
C GLY A 60 -9.28 -0.72 10.97
N TYR A 61 -8.08 -1.16 10.67
CA TYR A 61 -6.96 -0.29 10.39
C TYR A 61 -6.21 -0.67 9.12
N LEU A 62 -5.57 0.33 8.55
CA LEU A 62 -4.65 0.18 7.42
C LEU A 62 -3.32 0.84 7.78
N ILE A 63 -2.23 0.11 7.60
CA ILE A 63 -0.88 0.67 7.64
C ILE A 63 -0.36 0.70 6.21
N TYR A 64 0.15 1.85 5.78
CA TYR A 64 0.71 1.99 4.45
C TYR A 64 1.99 2.80 4.48
N THR A 65 2.90 2.45 3.57
CA THR A 65 4.17 3.16 3.43
C THR A 65 4.11 4.14 2.28
N GLY A 66 4.95 5.16 2.36
CA GLY A 66 5.17 6.12 1.31
C GLY A 66 6.66 6.41 1.15
N GLN A 67 7.03 6.82 -0.04
CA GLN A 67 8.40 7.25 -0.33
C GLN A 67 8.32 8.55 -1.15
N PRO A 68 8.01 9.67 -0.48
CA PRO A 68 7.79 10.92 -1.20
C PRO A 68 9.08 11.49 -1.82
N TRP A 69 10.23 11.05 -1.34
CA TRP A 69 11.52 11.51 -1.83
C TRP A 69 12.59 10.42 -1.70
N HIS A 70 13.52 10.39 -2.65
CA HIS A 70 14.67 9.50 -2.60
C HIS A 70 15.89 10.21 -3.21
N PRO A 71 17.04 10.24 -2.53
CA PRO A 71 18.21 11.00 -3.00
C PRO A 71 18.80 10.45 -4.30
N GLN A 72 18.61 9.18 -4.60
CA GLN A 72 19.18 8.51 -5.77
C GLN A 72 18.13 8.11 -6.80
N LEU A 73 16.99 8.78 -6.82
CA LEU A 73 15.87 8.40 -7.69
C LEU A 73 16.28 8.34 -9.17
N LYS A 74 17.03 9.32 -9.65
CA LYS A 74 17.51 9.37 -11.03
C LYS A 74 18.46 8.22 -11.37
N PHE A 75 19.33 7.87 -10.44
CA PHE A 75 20.26 6.75 -10.60
C PHE A 75 19.51 5.42 -10.67
N ILE A 76 18.57 5.23 -9.77
CA ILE A 76 17.73 4.03 -9.74
C ILE A 76 16.98 3.85 -11.07
N ALA A 77 16.40 4.93 -11.57
CA ALA A 77 15.67 4.90 -12.84
C ALA A 77 16.55 4.54 -14.06
N ARG A 78 17.84 4.89 -13.99
CA ARG A 78 18.78 4.64 -15.10
C ARG A 78 19.39 3.24 -15.10
N VAL A 79 19.67 2.67 -13.92
CA VAL A 79 20.49 1.47 -13.82
C VAL A 79 19.72 0.23 -13.42
N LEU A 80 18.57 0.36 -12.79
CA LEU A 80 17.75 -0.78 -12.39
C LEU A 80 16.65 -1.02 -13.41
N THR A 81 16.41 -2.28 -13.70
CA THR A 81 15.30 -2.69 -14.55
C THR A 81 14.16 -3.20 -13.70
N SER A 82 12.94 -2.97 -14.18
CA SER A 82 11.75 -3.49 -13.54
C SER A 82 11.70 -5.01 -13.67
N HIS A 83 11.11 -5.69 -12.71
CA HIS A 83 10.76 -7.10 -12.82
C HIS A 83 9.70 -7.35 -13.92
N ARG A 84 9.18 -6.30 -14.53
CA ARG A 84 8.22 -6.36 -15.62
C ARG A 84 8.95 -6.42 -16.96
N GLN A 85 9.30 -7.61 -17.40
CA GLN A 85 9.83 -7.87 -18.74
C GLN A 85 11.09 -7.06 -19.09
N GLY A 86 11.93 -6.76 -18.10
CA GLY A 86 13.16 -6.02 -18.32
C GLY A 86 12.99 -4.55 -18.67
N GLN A 87 11.81 -4.00 -18.50
CA GLN A 87 11.57 -2.56 -18.71
C GLN A 87 12.36 -1.73 -17.69
N PRO A 88 12.74 -0.49 -18.03
CA PRO A 88 13.39 0.39 -17.08
C PRO A 88 12.53 0.52 -15.82
N TRP A 89 13.20 0.57 -14.66
CA TRP A 89 12.50 0.79 -13.40
C TRP A 89 11.93 2.20 -13.38
N VAL A 90 10.61 2.29 -13.45
CA VAL A 90 9.90 3.56 -13.31
C VAL A 90 9.22 3.56 -11.95
N MET A 91 9.77 4.35 -11.04
CA MET A 91 9.22 4.53 -9.72
C MET A 91 8.55 5.90 -9.65
N ARG A 92 7.23 5.91 -9.55
CA ARG A 92 6.51 7.16 -9.38
C ARG A 92 6.59 7.59 -7.94
N ARG A 93 7.14 8.78 -7.74
CA ARG A 93 7.19 9.39 -6.42
C ARG A 93 5.89 10.15 -6.17
N ARG A 94 5.00 9.55 -5.38
CA ARG A 94 3.80 10.26 -4.93
C ARG A 94 4.16 11.14 -3.76
N THR A 95 3.58 12.34 -3.71
CA THR A 95 3.66 13.15 -2.50
C THR A 95 2.86 12.48 -1.38
N GLN A 96 3.18 12.81 -0.15
CA GLN A 96 2.40 12.30 0.98
C GLN A 96 0.92 12.70 0.88
N ALA A 97 0.66 13.93 0.43
CA ALA A 97 -0.71 14.40 0.22
C ALA A 97 -1.46 13.57 -0.82
N GLU A 98 -0.79 13.18 -1.90
CA GLU A 98 -1.42 12.39 -2.96
C GLU A 98 -1.84 11.00 -2.46
N ILE A 99 -0.95 10.27 -1.81
CA ILE A 99 -1.30 8.95 -1.27
C ILE A 99 -2.35 9.05 -0.17
N ASP A 100 -2.26 10.06 0.68
CA ASP A 100 -3.24 10.30 1.74
C ASP A 100 -4.64 10.58 1.18
N GLN A 101 -4.72 11.31 0.07
CA GLN A 101 -5.99 11.56 -0.62
C GLN A 101 -6.61 10.29 -1.20
N LEU A 102 -5.78 9.42 -1.78
CA LEU A 102 -6.25 8.14 -2.30
C LEU A 102 -6.79 7.24 -1.17
N VAL A 103 -6.09 7.21 -0.04
CA VAL A 103 -6.49 6.47 1.15
C VAL A 103 -7.80 7.02 1.72
N ALA A 104 -7.92 8.34 1.83
CA ALA A 104 -9.14 9.00 2.32
C ALA A 104 -10.34 8.73 1.40
N ALA A 105 -10.12 8.80 0.10
CA ALA A 105 -11.17 8.54 -0.90
C ALA A 105 -11.70 7.10 -0.83
N ALA A 106 -10.89 6.15 -0.37
CA ALA A 106 -11.29 4.75 -0.22
C ALA A 106 -12.08 4.48 1.08
N GLY A 107 -12.15 5.45 2.00
CA GLY A 107 -12.92 5.31 3.23
C GLY A 107 -12.07 5.10 4.48
N PHE A 108 -10.83 5.55 4.47
CA PHE A 108 -9.94 5.51 5.62
C PHE A 108 -9.59 6.91 6.09
N ARG A 109 -9.43 7.08 7.40
CA ARG A 109 -8.98 8.34 8.01
C ARG A 109 -7.61 8.15 8.62
N LYS A 110 -6.63 8.93 8.16
CA LYS A 110 -5.28 8.89 8.72
C LYS A 110 -5.28 9.38 10.17
N ILE A 111 -4.68 8.59 11.05
CA ILE A 111 -4.57 8.87 12.49
C ILE A 111 -3.16 9.32 12.85
N GLU A 112 -2.14 8.64 12.32
CA GLU A 112 -0.76 8.87 12.70
C GLU A 112 0.16 8.65 11.52
N GLN A 113 1.31 9.33 11.54
CA GLN A 113 2.37 9.17 10.55
C GLN A 113 3.72 9.23 11.25
N ARG A 114 4.60 8.33 10.87
CA ARG A 114 5.99 8.31 11.28
C ARG A 114 6.88 8.49 10.06
N ILE A 115 8.01 9.16 10.24
CA ILE A 115 9.00 9.38 9.19
C ILE A 115 10.31 8.80 9.69
N ASP A 116 11.05 8.10 8.83
CA ASP A 116 12.36 7.58 9.20
C ASP A 116 13.36 8.73 9.44
N GLU A 117 14.48 8.41 10.07
CA GLU A 117 15.51 9.41 10.40
C GLU A 117 16.11 10.10 9.17
N TRP A 118 16.01 9.46 7.99
CA TRP A 118 16.55 9.98 6.73
C TRP A 118 15.52 10.78 5.92
N GLY A 119 14.26 10.79 6.35
CA GLY A 119 13.18 11.48 5.64
C GLY A 119 12.79 10.84 4.32
N ILE A 120 13.18 9.59 4.07
CA ILE A 120 12.90 8.88 2.82
C ILE A 120 11.57 8.15 2.87
N PHE A 121 11.34 7.41 3.95
CA PHE A 121 10.13 6.59 4.09
C PHE A 121 9.19 7.15 5.14
N THR A 122 7.91 7.04 4.84
CA THR A 122 6.85 7.29 5.81
C THR A 122 6.07 6.02 6.06
N VAL A 123 5.56 5.88 7.27
CA VAL A 123 4.63 4.83 7.66
C VAL A 123 3.42 5.52 8.26
N SER A 124 2.26 5.28 7.69
CA SER A 124 1.03 5.93 8.11
C SER A 124 0.02 4.91 8.59
N LEU A 125 -0.73 5.27 9.62
CA LEU A 125 -1.84 4.47 10.16
C LEU A 125 -3.14 5.18 9.85
N ALA A 126 -4.09 4.46 9.29
CA ALA A 126 -5.43 4.96 9.02
C ALA A 126 -6.49 4.02 9.57
N GLU A 127 -7.62 4.58 9.96
CA GLU A 127 -8.78 3.85 10.47
C GLU A 127 -9.86 3.76 9.41
N ARG A 128 -10.46 2.57 9.26
CA ARG A 128 -11.59 2.37 8.37
C ARG A 128 -12.82 3.04 8.95
N LEU A 129 -13.36 4.00 8.21
CA LEU A 129 -14.53 4.75 8.65
C LEU A 129 -15.83 3.96 8.44
N THR A 130 -16.80 4.24 9.25
CA THR A 130 -18.20 3.87 8.96
C THR A 130 -18.70 4.75 7.81
N GLU A 131 -19.46 4.16 6.95
CA GLU A 131 -20.08 4.92 5.84
C GLU A 131 -21.00 6.01 6.35
#